data_99c6ed261f9926aca1adebb9f2c6ad95
#
_entry.id   99c6ed261f9926aca1adebb9f2c6ad95
#
_cell.length_a   1.000
_cell.length_b   1.000
_cell.length_c   1.000
_cell.angle_alpha   90.00
_cell.angle_beta   90.00
_cell.angle_gamma   90.00
#
_symmetry.space_group_name_H-M   'P 1'
#
loop_
_entity.id
_entity.type
_entity.pdbx_description
1 polymer ?
#
loop_
_entity_poly.entity_id
_entity_poly.type
_entity_poly.pdbx_seq_one_letter_code
_entity_poly.pdbx_strand_id
1 'polypeptide(L)'
;MSNIAILSVDDEKIILDALKIQLEKNYKNKFIIEFAESAEEALEVTHDLISSKIQLLLVISDYQMPGMKGDEFVRNIKKLIPNVNIAMLTGQMSREVATDLLDTKIVLKVLQKPWKEEDLINLINSVTGYVK
;
A
#
# COMPACT_ATOMS: atom_id res chain seq x y z
N MET A 1 14.26 -14.65 -7.73
CA MET A 1 13.37 -13.53 -8.05
C MET A 1 12.02 -13.73 -7.42
N SER A 2 11.45 -12.65 -6.95
CA SER A 2 10.20 -12.71 -6.23
C SER A 2 9.01 -12.59 -7.16
N ASN A 3 7.96 -13.38 -6.89
CA ASN A 3 6.65 -13.19 -7.50
C ASN A 3 5.74 -12.37 -6.59
N ILE A 4 6.32 -11.61 -5.69
CA ILE A 4 5.61 -10.81 -4.70
C ILE A 4 5.75 -9.34 -5.06
N ALA A 5 4.62 -8.63 -5.08
CA ALA A 5 4.58 -7.21 -5.40
C ALA A 5 4.11 -6.39 -4.20
N ILE A 6 4.62 -5.17 -4.13
CA ILE A 6 4.18 -4.13 -3.20
C ILE A 6 3.72 -2.96 -4.06
N LEU A 7 2.51 -2.48 -3.83
CA LEU A 7 1.91 -1.38 -4.59
C LEU A 7 1.73 -0.16 -3.69
N SER A 8 2.24 0.98 -4.12
CA SER A 8 2.07 2.25 -3.42
C SER A 8 1.17 3.17 -4.24
N VAL A 9 0.17 3.77 -3.59
CA VAL A 9 -0.85 4.58 -4.24
C VAL A 9 -0.96 5.92 -3.55
N ASP A 10 -0.71 7.01 -4.26
CA ASP A 10 -0.84 8.37 -3.75
C ASP A 10 -0.94 9.32 -4.92
N ASP A 11 -1.82 10.32 -4.85
CA ASP A 11 -1.96 11.31 -5.91
C ASP A 11 -0.89 12.39 -5.83
N GLU A 12 -0.12 12.44 -4.73
CA GLU A 12 0.98 13.39 -4.57
C GLU A 12 2.28 12.75 -5.04
N LYS A 13 2.80 13.26 -6.16
CA LYS A 13 4.03 12.70 -6.72
C LYS A 13 5.20 12.75 -5.76
N ILE A 14 5.29 13.80 -4.95
CA ILE A 14 6.38 13.92 -3.98
C ILE A 14 6.37 12.79 -2.96
N ILE A 15 5.18 12.31 -2.59
CA ILE A 15 5.04 11.18 -1.67
C ILE A 15 5.47 9.89 -2.36
N LEU A 16 5.02 9.68 -3.61
CA LEU A 16 5.43 8.49 -4.36
C LEU A 16 6.95 8.47 -4.58
N ASP A 17 7.55 9.61 -4.87
CA ASP A 17 9.00 9.69 -5.05
C ASP A 17 9.74 9.33 -3.76
N ALA A 18 9.25 9.80 -2.61
CA ALA A 18 9.85 9.46 -1.32
C ALA A 18 9.73 7.97 -1.03
N LEU A 19 8.55 7.38 -1.27
CA LEU A 19 8.35 5.95 -1.10
C LEU A 19 9.26 5.16 -2.03
N LYS A 20 9.38 5.59 -3.29
CA LYS A 20 10.23 4.91 -4.27
C LYS A 20 11.68 4.86 -3.81
N ILE A 21 12.21 5.98 -3.33
CA ILE A 21 13.57 6.05 -2.83
C ILE A 21 13.78 5.06 -1.69
N GLN A 22 12.87 5.06 -0.72
CA GLN A 22 13.00 4.21 0.46
C GLN A 22 12.81 2.74 0.13
N LEU A 23 11.86 2.41 -0.75
CA LEU A 23 11.58 1.03 -1.12
C LEU A 23 12.70 0.45 -1.99
N GLU A 24 13.20 1.21 -2.95
CA GLU A 24 14.29 0.73 -3.79
C GLU A 24 15.57 0.56 -2.98
N LYS A 25 15.86 1.49 -2.09
CA LYS A 25 17.04 1.42 -1.22
C LYS A 25 17.07 0.13 -0.39
N ASN A 26 15.91 -0.28 0.12
CA ASN A 26 15.83 -1.40 1.06
C ASN A 26 15.44 -2.73 0.43
N TYR A 27 14.71 -2.72 -0.68
CA TYR A 27 14.10 -3.94 -1.23
C TYR A 27 14.33 -4.15 -2.72
N LYS A 28 15.25 -3.42 -3.33
CA LYS A 28 15.57 -3.61 -4.75
C LYS A 28 15.93 -5.06 -5.00
N ASN A 29 15.35 -5.64 -6.03
CA ASN A 29 15.55 -7.05 -6.42
C ASN A 29 14.99 -8.06 -5.41
N LYS A 30 14.28 -7.62 -4.37
CA LYS A 30 13.61 -8.51 -3.42
C LYS A 30 12.15 -8.67 -3.72
N PHE A 31 11.50 -7.57 -4.10
CA PHE A 31 10.08 -7.53 -4.42
C PHE A 31 9.85 -6.71 -5.67
N ILE A 32 8.76 -6.99 -6.35
CA ILE A 32 8.29 -6.13 -7.44
C ILE A 32 7.64 -4.91 -6.79
N ILE A 33 8.07 -3.72 -7.16
CA ILE A 33 7.60 -2.48 -6.56
C ILE A 33 6.85 -1.70 -7.63
N GLU A 34 5.55 -1.48 -7.40
CA GLU A 34 4.69 -0.77 -8.34
C GLU A 34 4.12 0.48 -7.70
N PHE A 35 3.80 1.47 -8.53
CA PHE A 35 3.26 2.75 -8.09
C PHE A 35 2.06 3.13 -8.91
N ALA A 36 1.10 3.83 -8.29
CA ALA A 36 -0.07 4.35 -8.97
C ALA A 36 -0.39 5.73 -8.39
N GLU A 37 -0.86 6.63 -9.25
CA GLU A 37 -1.18 8.00 -8.84
C GLU A 37 -2.67 8.19 -8.54
N SER A 38 -3.48 7.15 -8.75
CA SER A 38 -4.91 7.18 -8.47
C SER A 38 -5.40 5.80 -8.09
N ALA A 39 -6.58 5.75 -7.49
CA ALA A 39 -7.22 4.47 -7.16
C ALA A 39 -7.53 3.68 -8.42
N GLU A 40 -7.99 4.36 -9.47
CA GLU A 40 -8.33 3.73 -10.74
C GLU A 40 -7.09 3.07 -11.37
N GLU A 41 -5.97 3.80 -11.40
CA GLU A 41 -4.71 3.25 -11.91
C GLU A 41 -4.25 2.06 -11.05
N ALA A 42 -4.40 2.18 -9.74
CA ALA A 42 -4.03 1.10 -8.81
C ALA A 42 -4.84 -0.17 -9.07
N LEU A 43 -6.12 -0.03 -9.38
CA LEU A 43 -6.96 -1.17 -9.72
C LEU A 43 -6.51 -1.81 -11.02
N GLU A 44 -6.12 -1.00 -12.03
CA GLU A 44 -5.58 -1.53 -13.28
C GLU A 44 -4.28 -2.30 -13.03
N VAL A 45 -3.38 -1.74 -12.23
CA VAL A 45 -2.13 -2.43 -11.87
C VAL A 45 -2.43 -3.74 -11.16
N THR A 46 -3.42 -3.74 -10.27
CA THR A 46 -3.82 -4.94 -9.53
C THR A 46 -4.31 -6.03 -10.49
N HIS A 47 -5.16 -5.67 -11.46
CA HIS A 47 -5.63 -6.63 -12.46
C HIS A 47 -4.47 -7.20 -13.28
N ASP A 48 -3.51 -6.35 -13.66
CA ASP A 48 -2.35 -6.79 -14.41
C ASP A 48 -1.50 -7.78 -13.60
N LEU A 49 -1.32 -7.50 -12.31
CA LEU A 49 -0.55 -8.39 -11.43
C LEU A 49 -1.26 -9.74 -11.30
N ILE A 50 -2.58 -9.73 -11.11
CA ILE A 50 -3.36 -10.97 -11.03
C ILE A 50 -3.21 -11.78 -12.32
N SER A 51 -3.35 -11.12 -13.47
CA SER A 51 -3.22 -11.78 -14.78
C SER A 51 -1.84 -12.39 -14.99
N SER A 52 -0.82 -11.75 -14.43
CA SER A 52 0.57 -12.22 -14.53
C SER A 52 0.93 -13.24 -13.46
N LYS A 53 0.00 -13.61 -12.61
CA LYS A 53 0.19 -14.54 -11.49
C LYS A 53 1.23 -14.06 -10.50
N ILE A 54 1.27 -12.75 -10.29
CA ILE A 54 2.13 -12.12 -9.29
C ILE A 54 1.26 -11.84 -8.07
N GLN A 55 1.75 -12.25 -6.90
CA GLN A 55 1.04 -12.04 -5.65
C GLN A 55 1.20 -10.60 -5.18
N LEU A 56 0.11 -9.84 -5.12
CA LEU A 56 0.11 -8.53 -4.49
C LEU A 56 -0.04 -8.73 -2.99
N LEU A 57 1.05 -8.56 -2.26
CA LEU A 57 1.10 -8.88 -0.84
C LEU A 57 0.74 -7.69 0.03
N LEU A 58 1.11 -6.48 -0.38
CA LEU A 58 0.92 -5.27 0.40
C LEU A 58 0.55 -4.10 -0.50
N VAL A 59 -0.47 -3.36 -0.10
CA VAL A 59 -0.83 -2.08 -0.71
C VAL A 59 -0.62 -0.99 0.33
N ILE A 60 0.13 0.03 -0.03
CA ILE A 60 0.32 1.23 0.80
C ILE A 60 -0.44 2.34 0.09
N SER A 61 -1.50 2.84 0.70
CA SER A 61 -2.40 3.78 0.03
C SER A 61 -2.64 5.04 0.84
N ASP A 62 -2.67 6.17 0.15
CA ASP A 62 -3.19 7.40 0.74
C ASP A 62 -4.71 7.24 0.95
N TYR A 63 -5.21 7.84 2.02
CA TYR A 63 -6.64 7.81 2.32
C TYR A 63 -7.42 8.81 1.49
N GLN A 64 -6.84 9.99 1.25
CA GLN A 64 -7.52 11.06 0.53
C GLN A 64 -7.00 11.20 -0.88
N MET A 65 -7.76 10.71 -1.85
CA MET A 65 -7.43 10.83 -3.27
C MET A 65 -8.64 11.37 -4.03
N PRO A 66 -8.42 12.19 -5.07
CA PRO A 66 -9.53 12.64 -5.93
C PRO A 66 -10.23 11.44 -6.57
N GLY A 67 -11.54 11.53 -6.67
CA GLY A 67 -12.33 10.46 -7.28
C GLY A 67 -12.75 9.43 -6.24
N MET A 68 -12.03 8.34 -6.15
CA MET A 68 -12.37 7.26 -5.23
C MET A 68 -11.72 7.52 -3.87
N LYS A 69 -12.50 7.47 -2.79
CA LYS A 69 -11.98 7.61 -1.45
C LYS A 69 -11.15 6.39 -1.06
N GLY A 70 -10.18 6.59 -0.14
CA GLY A 70 -9.29 5.52 0.28
C GLY A 70 -10.02 4.33 0.89
N ASP A 71 -11.07 4.54 1.68
CA ASP A 71 -11.83 3.44 2.27
C ASP A 71 -12.58 2.63 1.20
N GLU A 72 -13.13 3.28 0.18
CA GLU A 72 -13.76 2.60 -0.94
C GLU A 72 -12.73 1.81 -1.73
N PHE A 73 -11.57 2.41 -1.99
CA PHE A 73 -10.49 1.76 -2.71
C PHE A 73 -10.03 0.47 -2.02
N VAL A 74 -9.78 0.54 -0.69
CA VAL A 74 -9.30 -0.65 0.01
C VAL A 74 -10.34 -1.76 0.02
N ARG A 75 -11.64 -1.43 0.10
CA ARG A 75 -12.67 -2.44 0.01
C ARG A 75 -12.70 -3.12 -1.36
N ASN A 76 -12.49 -2.33 -2.42
CA ASN A 76 -12.43 -2.88 -3.79
C ASN A 76 -11.22 -3.80 -3.97
N ILE A 77 -10.06 -3.42 -3.44
CA ILE A 77 -8.87 -4.27 -3.49
C ILE A 77 -9.11 -5.57 -2.72
N LYS A 78 -9.72 -5.50 -1.55
CA LYS A 78 -10.02 -6.70 -0.75
C LYS A 78 -10.98 -7.65 -1.45
N LYS A 79 -11.89 -7.13 -2.28
CA LYS A 79 -12.75 -7.99 -3.08
C LYS A 79 -11.96 -8.77 -4.12
N LEU A 80 -10.94 -8.13 -4.72
CA LEU A 80 -10.10 -8.78 -5.73
C LEU A 80 -9.10 -9.73 -5.10
N ILE A 81 -8.52 -9.34 -3.98
CA ILE A 81 -7.49 -10.13 -3.29
C ILE A 81 -7.80 -10.15 -1.80
N PRO A 82 -8.64 -11.10 -1.34
CA PRO A 82 -9.10 -11.11 0.06
C PRO A 82 -8.00 -11.14 1.10
N ASN A 83 -6.85 -11.72 0.77
CA ASN A 83 -5.75 -11.87 1.72
C ASN A 83 -4.68 -10.78 1.60
N VAL A 84 -4.92 -9.75 0.79
CA VAL A 84 -3.94 -8.68 0.66
C VAL A 84 -3.82 -7.90 1.98
N ASN A 85 -2.60 -7.48 2.30
CA ASN A 85 -2.35 -6.60 3.43
C ASN A 85 -2.41 -5.17 2.95
N ILE A 86 -3.10 -4.31 3.69
CA ILE A 86 -3.26 -2.90 3.33
C ILE A 86 -2.79 -2.03 4.48
N ALA A 87 -1.97 -1.03 4.16
CA ALA A 87 -1.56 0.01 5.09
C ALA A 87 -2.01 1.35 4.52
N MET A 88 -2.53 2.20 5.38
CA MET A 88 -2.90 3.56 4.99
C MET A 88 -1.80 4.52 5.40
N LEU A 89 -1.52 5.48 4.52
CA LEU A 89 -0.50 6.49 4.72
C LEU A 89 -1.20 7.84 4.54
N THR A 90 -1.43 8.56 5.62
CA THR A 90 -2.30 9.74 5.55
C THR A 90 -1.90 10.82 6.52
N GLY A 91 -2.15 12.08 6.12
CA GLY A 91 -1.99 13.24 6.99
C GLY A 91 -3.30 13.66 7.66
N GLN A 92 -4.42 13.18 7.17
CA GLN A 92 -5.74 13.67 7.61
C GLN A 92 -6.79 12.57 7.61
N MET A 93 -6.68 11.67 8.56
CA MET A 93 -7.74 10.68 8.76
C MET A 93 -8.29 10.87 10.18
N SER A 94 -9.60 10.88 10.34
CA SER A 94 -10.17 10.97 11.66
C SER A 94 -9.84 9.71 12.46
N ARG A 95 -9.74 9.86 13.78
CA ARG A 95 -9.45 8.72 14.64
C ARG A 95 -10.54 7.66 14.51
N GLU A 96 -11.80 8.10 14.36
CA GLU A 96 -12.92 7.17 14.24
C GLU A 96 -12.81 6.30 13.00
N VAL A 97 -12.48 6.91 11.84
CA VAL A 97 -12.32 6.17 10.59
C VAL A 97 -11.13 5.23 10.68
N ALA A 98 -10.01 5.71 11.23
CA ALA A 98 -8.83 4.86 11.39
C ALA A 98 -9.13 3.66 12.28
N THR A 99 -9.80 3.89 13.42
CA THR A 99 -10.17 2.82 14.36
C THR A 99 -11.09 1.81 13.68
N ASP A 100 -12.08 2.30 12.96
CA ASP A 100 -13.03 1.41 12.26
C ASP A 100 -12.32 0.52 11.24
N LEU A 101 -11.44 1.11 10.43
CA LEU A 101 -10.70 0.35 9.42
C LEU A 101 -9.79 -0.70 10.06
N LEU A 102 -9.13 -0.36 11.18
CA LEU A 102 -8.28 -1.29 11.89
C LEU A 102 -9.08 -2.39 12.58
N ASP A 103 -10.21 -2.03 13.20
CA ASP A 103 -11.05 -2.99 13.92
C ASP A 103 -11.69 -4.01 12.99
N THR A 104 -12.05 -3.60 11.77
CA THR A 104 -12.60 -4.53 10.79
C THR A 104 -11.53 -5.37 10.11
N LYS A 105 -10.26 -5.12 10.40
CA LYS A 105 -9.10 -5.80 9.82
C LYS A 105 -8.98 -5.60 8.32
N ILE A 106 -9.63 -4.60 7.77
CA ILE A 106 -9.48 -4.22 6.37
C ILE A 106 -8.10 -3.60 6.16
N VAL A 107 -7.67 -2.78 7.13
CA VAL A 107 -6.38 -2.10 7.11
C VAL A 107 -5.52 -2.64 8.24
N LEU A 108 -4.31 -3.08 7.92
CA LEU A 108 -3.37 -3.63 8.88
C LEU A 108 -2.72 -2.55 9.74
N LYS A 109 -2.42 -1.41 9.15
CA LYS A 109 -1.67 -0.35 9.81
C LYS A 109 -2.02 1.00 9.22
N VAL A 110 -2.02 2.02 10.06
CA VAL A 110 -2.14 3.42 9.62
C VAL A 110 -0.86 4.14 10.01
N LEU A 111 -0.18 4.72 9.03
CA LEU A 111 1.01 5.53 9.24
C LEU A 111 0.67 6.99 8.92
N GLN A 112 1.12 7.90 9.78
CA GLN A 112 0.85 9.31 9.59
C GLN A 112 1.94 9.99 8.78
N LYS A 113 1.54 10.85 7.84
CA LYS A 113 2.49 11.65 7.07
C LYS A 113 2.96 12.85 7.90
N PRO A 114 4.24 13.16 7.94
CA PRO A 114 5.34 12.38 7.40
C PRO A 114 5.62 11.16 8.28
N TRP A 115 5.98 10.05 7.63
CA TRP A 115 6.31 8.82 8.34
C TRP A 115 7.81 8.71 8.55
N LYS A 116 8.20 7.83 9.48
CA LYS A 116 9.60 7.48 9.65
C LYS A 116 9.93 6.30 8.75
N GLU A 117 11.07 6.35 8.08
CA GLU A 117 11.50 5.25 7.20
C GLU A 117 11.53 3.93 7.99
N GLU A 118 11.98 3.97 9.23
CA GLU A 118 12.02 2.79 10.10
C GLU A 118 10.64 2.14 10.25
N ASP A 119 9.59 2.95 10.41
CA ASP A 119 8.23 2.43 10.58
C ASP A 119 7.74 1.75 9.31
N LEU A 120 8.09 2.31 8.15
CA LEU A 120 7.75 1.71 6.87
C LEU A 120 8.46 0.37 6.69
N ILE A 121 9.75 0.32 7.01
CA ILE A 121 10.54 -0.90 6.88
C ILE A 121 10.03 -1.98 7.82
N ASN A 122 9.72 -1.62 9.07
CA ASN A 122 9.17 -2.58 10.03
C ASN A 122 7.85 -3.17 9.54
N LEU A 123 6.99 -2.33 8.95
CA LEU A 123 5.73 -2.79 8.37
C LEU A 123 5.98 -3.82 7.26
N ILE A 124 6.85 -3.47 6.32
CA ILE A 124 7.11 -4.35 5.16
C ILE A 124 7.74 -5.65 5.62
N ASN A 125 8.70 -5.60 6.53
CA ASN A 125 9.34 -6.80 7.04
C ASN A 125 8.34 -7.70 7.77
N SER A 126 7.41 -7.12 8.52
CA SER A 126 6.41 -7.92 9.23
C SER A 126 5.45 -8.63 8.29
N VAL A 127 5.15 -8.01 7.15
CA VAL A 127 4.21 -8.56 6.17
C VAL A 127 4.88 -9.58 5.27
N THR A 128 6.11 -9.31 4.86
CA THR A 128 6.83 -10.17 3.90
C THR A 128 7.65 -11.26 4.55
N GLY A 129 7.92 -11.15 5.84
CA GLY A 129 8.84 -12.04 6.52
C GLY A 129 10.30 -11.80 6.18
N TYR A 130 10.59 -10.73 5.42
CA TYR A 130 11.95 -10.40 5.04
C TYR A 130 12.73 -9.87 6.23
N VAL A 131 13.89 -10.42 6.47
CA VAL A 131 14.79 -9.96 7.53
C VAL A 131 16.04 -9.41 6.85
N LYS A 132 16.30 -8.13 7.13
CA LYS A 132 17.43 -7.44 6.52
C LYS A 132 18.68 -7.61 7.38
#